data_0ce2adddcee6d817f3ebba34540fdbde
#
_entry.id   0ce2adddcee6d817f3ebba34540fdbde
#
_cell.length_a   1.000
_cell.length_b   1.000
_cell.length_c   1.000
_cell.angle_alpha   90.00
_cell.angle_beta   90.00
_cell.angle_gamma   90.00
#
_symmetry.space_group_name_H-M   'P 1'
#
loop_
_entity.id
_entity.type
_entity.pdbx_description
1 polymer ?
#
loop_
_entity_poly.entity_id
_entity_poly.type
_entity_poly.pdbx_seq_one_letter_code
_entity_poly.pdbx_strand_id
1 'polypeptide(L)'
;IIMRTKLIKGLSQIQSKYDAFFIDLWGVVHNGIQLYPGAIEVLKNLNNLNKRFVLISNAPRPSKSVEKYLLNLKMDKVFLKNVFTSGEAALQTLKKNVYGKKFYHLGPQKDKDLIEGFEKNKTSLEKCDFILCTGLFENEEISLDYYKKLLKKYTKLKMICTNPDLIVHRGSQSEYCAGSLALAFEKMGGKVVYFGKPYPEIYNFCI
;
A
#
# COMPACT_ATOMS: atom_id res chain seq x y z
N ILE A 1 14.13 14.63 28.12
CA ILE A 1 13.83 15.87 27.36
C ILE A 1 12.57 15.60 26.57
N ILE A 2 11.45 16.15 27.01
CA ILE A 2 10.20 16.10 26.23
C ILE A 2 10.38 17.05 25.05
N MET A 3 10.66 16.52 23.86
CA MET A 3 10.64 17.33 22.65
C MET A 3 9.19 17.75 22.39
N ARG A 4 8.88 19.03 22.60
CA ARG A 4 7.57 19.59 22.27
C ARG A 4 7.43 19.60 20.73
N THR A 5 6.46 18.86 20.22
CA THR A 5 6.09 18.90 18.80
C THR A 5 5.67 20.31 18.42
N LYS A 6 6.36 20.92 17.46
CA LYS A 6 6.03 22.26 16.97
C LYS A 6 4.88 22.18 15.99
N LEU A 7 3.79 22.86 16.28
CA LEU A 7 2.69 23.05 15.32
C LEU A 7 3.14 24.02 14.22
N ILE A 8 2.98 23.64 12.96
CA ILE A 8 3.27 24.49 11.79
C ILE A 8 1.97 24.80 11.05
N LYS A 9 1.91 25.98 10.42
CA LYS A 9 0.75 26.42 9.63
C LYS A 9 0.73 25.85 8.21
N GLY A 10 1.84 25.31 7.74
CA GLY A 10 1.97 24.72 6.42
C GLY A 10 3.41 24.29 6.12
N LEU A 11 3.58 23.52 5.05
CA LEU A 11 4.87 22.96 4.65
C LEU A 11 5.90 24.05 4.30
N SER A 12 5.46 25.24 3.84
CA SER A 12 6.31 26.39 3.52
C SER A 12 7.24 26.81 4.68
N GLN A 13 6.85 26.56 5.93
CA GLN A 13 7.64 26.91 7.10
C GLN A 13 8.87 26.01 7.32
N ILE A 14 8.88 24.83 6.71
CA ILE A 14 9.92 23.82 6.95
C ILE A 14 10.56 23.29 5.66
N GLN A 15 9.98 23.53 4.50
CA GLN A 15 10.40 22.94 3.22
C GLN A 15 11.86 23.26 2.86
N SER A 16 12.39 24.42 3.28
CA SER A 16 13.80 24.79 3.03
C SER A 16 14.82 23.92 3.78
N LYS A 17 14.38 23.20 4.82
CA LYS A 17 15.22 22.34 5.66
C LYS A 17 15.39 20.93 5.09
N TYR A 18 14.65 20.58 4.03
CA TYR A 18 14.63 19.23 3.47
C TYR A 18 14.82 19.28 1.95
N ASP A 19 15.52 18.28 1.42
CA ASP A 19 15.80 18.15 -0.01
C ASP A 19 14.80 17.24 -0.71
N ALA A 20 14.15 16.34 0.04
CA ALA A 20 13.18 15.38 -0.47
C ALA A 20 12.01 15.16 0.49
N PHE A 21 10.87 14.78 -0.06
CA PHE A 21 9.62 14.57 0.67
C PHE A 21 8.95 13.27 0.27
N PHE A 22 8.55 12.50 1.28
CA PHE A 22 7.59 11.40 1.09
C PHE A 22 6.22 11.90 1.49
N ILE A 23 5.28 11.90 0.55
CA ILE A 23 3.94 12.47 0.71
C ILE A 23 2.92 11.35 0.53
N ASP A 24 2.10 11.13 1.56
CA ASP A 24 1.00 10.17 1.47
C ASP A 24 -0.09 10.65 0.51
N LEU A 25 -0.85 9.70 -0.06
CA LEU A 25 -1.92 9.99 -1.01
C LEU A 25 -3.29 10.06 -0.33
N TRP A 26 -3.72 8.97 0.30
CA TRP A 26 -5.07 8.86 0.87
C TRP A 26 -5.23 9.71 2.13
N GLY A 27 -6.19 10.62 2.12
CA GLY A 27 -6.42 11.54 3.23
C GLY A 27 -5.47 12.75 3.27
N VAL A 28 -4.45 12.80 2.39
CA VAL A 28 -3.47 13.88 2.29
C VAL A 28 -3.57 14.61 0.95
N VAL A 29 -3.54 13.89 -0.16
CA VAL A 29 -3.65 14.45 -1.51
C VAL A 29 -5.07 14.35 -2.04
N HIS A 30 -5.81 13.30 -1.68
CA HIS A 30 -7.20 13.08 -2.07
C HIS A 30 -7.99 12.33 -0.99
N ASN A 31 -9.32 12.38 -1.09
CA ASN A 31 -10.24 11.66 -0.19
C ASN A 31 -10.92 10.43 -0.84
N GLY A 32 -10.43 10.01 -2.01
CA GLY A 32 -11.06 8.94 -2.79
C GLY A 32 -12.13 9.40 -3.78
N ILE A 33 -12.56 10.66 -3.71
CA ILE A 33 -13.56 11.26 -4.59
C ILE A 33 -12.98 12.43 -5.38
N GLN A 34 -12.17 13.25 -4.72
CA GLN A 34 -11.56 14.44 -5.30
C GLN A 34 -10.17 14.70 -4.71
N LEU A 35 -9.37 15.44 -5.46
CA LEU A 35 -8.10 15.99 -4.99
C LEU A 35 -8.34 17.16 -4.02
N TYR A 36 -7.46 17.29 -3.03
CA TYR A 36 -7.46 18.47 -2.15
C TYR A 36 -6.73 19.63 -2.84
N PRO A 37 -7.39 20.78 -3.11
CA PRO A 37 -6.77 21.90 -3.82
C PRO A 37 -5.47 22.38 -3.16
N GLY A 38 -5.45 22.49 -1.82
CA GLY A 38 -4.25 22.89 -1.08
C GLY A 38 -3.09 21.92 -1.21
N ALA A 39 -3.35 20.61 -1.30
CA ALA A 39 -2.30 19.62 -1.54
C ALA A 39 -1.70 19.76 -2.94
N ILE A 40 -2.55 19.98 -3.95
CA ILE A 40 -2.09 20.20 -5.33
C ILE A 40 -1.25 21.48 -5.45
N GLU A 41 -1.61 22.53 -4.74
CA GLU A 41 -0.81 23.76 -4.67
C GLU A 41 0.57 23.49 -4.05
N VAL A 42 0.63 22.70 -2.96
CA VAL A 42 1.91 22.28 -2.36
C VAL A 42 2.76 21.52 -3.35
N LEU A 43 2.20 20.54 -4.11
CA LEU A 43 2.96 19.79 -5.12
C LEU A 43 3.51 20.70 -6.21
N LYS A 44 2.71 21.67 -6.70
CA LYS A 44 3.17 22.67 -7.68
C LYS A 44 4.33 23.50 -7.12
N ASN A 45 4.22 23.96 -5.89
CA ASN A 45 5.26 24.76 -5.25
C ASN A 45 6.55 23.97 -5.05
N LEU A 46 6.48 22.71 -4.59
CA LEU A 46 7.64 21.83 -4.46
C LEU A 46 8.32 21.61 -5.83
N ASN A 47 7.52 21.38 -6.88
CA ASN A 47 8.04 21.22 -8.24
C ASN A 47 8.74 22.49 -8.74
N ASN A 48 8.15 23.68 -8.54
CA ASN A 48 8.73 24.97 -8.92
C ASN A 48 10.02 25.28 -8.15
N LEU A 49 10.14 24.79 -6.92
CA LEU A 49 11.36 24.91 -6.09
C LEU A 49 12.40 23.81 -6.39
N ASN A 50 12.16 22.96 -7.41
CA ASN A 50 13.00 21.81 -7.75
C ASN A 50 13.24 20.86 -6.56
N LYS A 51 12.27 20.76 -5.64
CA LYS A 51 12.33 19.80 -4.54
C LYS A 51 11.94 18.40 -5.04
N ARG A 52 12.68 17.39 -4.61
CA ARG A 52 12.33 15.99 -4.89
C ARG A 52 11.18 15.56 -4.01
N PHE A 53 10.23 14.82 -4.56
CA PHE A 53 9.19 14.18 -3.77
C PHE A 53 8.68 12.89 -4.41
N VAL A 54 8.21 11.99 -3.57
CA VAL A 54 7.53 10.75 -3.96
C VAL A 54 6.14 10.74 -3.32
N LEU A 55 5.12 10.49 -4.11
CA LEU A 55 3.76 10.24 -3.67
C LEU A 55 3.65 8.76 -3.28
N ILE A 56 3.82 8.48 -1.98
CA ILE A 56 3.96 7.13 -1.45
C ILE A 56 2.64 6.63 -0.87
N SER A 57 2.18 5.45 -1.31
CA SER A 57 0.88 4.89 -0.91
C SER A 57 0.97 3.44 -0.46
N ASN A 58 0.17 3.08 0.55
CA ASN A 58 -0.03 1.69 0.96
C ASN A 58 -1.06 0.93 0.09
N ALA A 59 -1.42 1.48 -1.08
CA ALA A 59 -2.30 0.81 -2.03
C ALA A 59 -1.70 -0.55 -2.48
N PRO A 60 -2.46 -1.67 -2.37
CA PRO A 60 -1.98 -3.00 -2.74
C PRO A 60 -1.99 -3.23 -4.26
N ARG A 61 -1.78 -2.20 -5.06
CA ARG A 61 -1.85 -2.17 -6.52
C ARG A 61 -0.56 -1.65 -7.13
N PRO A 62 -0.24 -2.01 -8.40
CA PRO A 62 0.87 -1.40 -9.12
C PRO A 62 0.73 0.13 -9.19
N SER A 63 1.85 0.83 -9.21
CA SER A 63 1.87 2.31 -9.32
C SER A 63 1.04 2.81 -10.51
N LYS A 64 1.12 2.14 -11.67
CA LYS A 64 0.32 2.47 -12.87
C LYS A 64 -1.19 2.48 -12.65
N SER A 65 -1.70 1.59 -11.80
CA SER A 65 -3.14 1.52 -11.49
C SER A 65 -3.56 2.73 -10.65
N VAL A 66 -2.71 3.15 -9.72
CA VAL A 66 -2.94 4.34 -8.90
C VAL A 66 -2.78 5.61 -9.74
N GLU A 67 -1.80 5.67 -10.65
CA GLU A 67 -1.64 6.78 -11.61
C GLU A 67 -2.91 6.99 -12.45
N LYS A 68 -3.49 5.90 -13.01
CA LYS A 68 -4.75 5.97 -13.76
C LYS A 68 -5.89 6.51 -12.90
N TYR A 69 -5.97 6.06 -11.66
CA TYR A 69 -6.98 6.52 -10.72
C TYR A 69 -6.83 8.02 -10.43
N LEU A 70 -5.61 8.50 -10.14
CA LEU A 70 -5.32 9.92 -9.89
C LEU A 70 -5.58 10.78 -11.13
N LEU A 71 -5.29 10.26 -12.33
CA LEU A 71 -5.62 10.93 -13.59
C LEU A 71 -7.14 11.12 -13.76
N ASN A 72 -7.95 10.12 -13.38
CA ASN A 72 -9.41 10.24 -13.39
C ASN A 72 -9.90 11.30 -12.39
N LEU A 73 -9.19 11.50 -11.27
CA LEU A 73 -9.41 12.60 -10.33
C LEU A 73 -8.88 13.95 -10.85
N LYS A 74 -8.40 14.02 -12.11
CA LYS A 74 -7.84 15.23 -12.75
C LYS A 74 -6.52 15.71 -12.17
N MET A 75 -5.70 14.82 -11.61
CA MET A 75 -4.33 15.15 -11.23
C MET A 75 -3.49 15.45 -12.48
N ASP A 76 -2.64 16.46 -12.38
CA ASP A 76 -1.70 16.81 -13.45
C ASP A 76 -0.71 15.67 -13.68
N LYS A 77 -0.50 15.33 -14.96
CA LYS A 77 0.39 14.24 -15.38
C LYS A 77 1.82 14.40 -14.89
N VAL A 78 2.27 15.64 -14.68
CA VAL A 78 3.63 15.94 -14.21
C VAL A 78 3.94 15.29 -12.85
N PHE A 79 2.91 15.10 -12.00
CA PHE A 79 3.06 14.49 -10.68
C PHE A 79 2.95 12.97 -10.68
N LEU A 80 2.31 12.37 -11.70
CA LEU A 80 2.03 10.93 -11.74
C LEU A 80 3.30 10.08 -11.75
N LYS A 81 4.37 10.56 -12.40
CA LYS A 81 5.68 9.88 -12.42
C LYS A 81 6.31 9.69 -11.04
N ASN A 82 5.84 10.44 -10.04
CA ASN A 82 6.35 10.39 -8.67
C ASN A 82 5.54 9.44 -7.78
N VAL A 83 4.54 8.73 -8.31
CA VAL A 83 3.72 7.78 -7.54
C VAL A 83 4.47 6.48 -7.33
N PHE A 84 4.54 6.02 -6.08
CA PHE A 84 5.07 4.72 -5.73
C PHE A 84 4.17 4.04 -4.69
N THR A 85 3.86 2.75 -4.90
CA THR A 85 2.91 2.01 -4.08
C THR A 85 3.55 0.81 -3.39
N SER A 86 2.95 0.38 -2.29
CA SER A 86 3.33 -0.88 -1.62
C SER A 86 3.11 -2.10 -2.51
N GLY A 87 2.06 -2.07 -3.35
CA GLY A 87 1.84 -3.10 -4.36
C GLY A 87 2.97 -3.16 -5.39
N GLU A 88 3.49 -2.01 -5.84
CA GLU A 88 4.64 -1.97 -6.76
C GLU A 88 5.90 -2.55 -6.10
N ALA A 89 6.19 -2.19 -4.84
CA ALA A 89 7.33 -2.75 -4.10
C ALA A 89 7.25 -4.28 -3.99
N ALA A 90 6.06 -4.79 -3.65
CA ALA A 90 5.81 -6.22 -3.61
C ALA A 90 5.98 -6.87 -5.00
N LEU A 91 5.40 -6.27 -6.05
CA LEU A 91 5.48 -6.78 -7.42
C LEU A 91 6.93 -6.91 -7.91
N GLN A 92 7.77 -5.92 -7.64
CA GLN A 92 9.19 -5.98 -8.00
C GLN A 92 9.93 -7.11 -7.29
N THR A 93 9.54 -7.42 -6.05
CA THR A 93 10.10 -8.54 -5.29
C THR A 93 9.56 -9.89 -5.79
N LEU A 94 8.27 -9.96 -6.15
CA LEU A 94 7.65 -11.16 -6.74
C LEU A 94 8.33 -11.55 -8.07
N LYS A 95 8.66 -10.58 -8.93
CA LYS A 95 9.39 -10.79 -10.19
C LYS A 95 10.73 -11.51 -9.99
N LYS A 96 11.37 -11.31 -8.84
CA LYS A 96 12.65 -11.95 -8.48
C LYS A 96 12.49 -13.37 -7.92
N ASN A 97 11.27 -13.88 -7.73
CA ASN A 97 10.93 -15.16 -7.13
C ASN A 97 11.59 -15.43 -5.75
N VAL A 98 11.82 -14.38 -4.96
CA VAL A 98 12.49 -14.47 -3.65
C VAL A 98 11.76 -15.38 -2.67
N TYR A 99 10.43 -15.48 -2.79
CA TYR A 99 9.57 -16.27 -1.90
C TYR A 99 9.03 -17.55 -2.54
N GLY A 100 9.51 -17.90 -3.74
CA GLY A 100 8.98 -18.98 -4.56
C GLY A 100 8.18 -18.45 -5.76
N LYS A 101 7.58 -19.36 -6.52
CA LYS A 101 6.84 -19.02 -7.75
C LYS A 101 5.34 -19.11 -7.57
N LYS A 102 4.86 -20.08 -6.79
CA LYS A 102 3.43 -20.36 -6.64
C LYS A 102 2.87 -19.61 -5.43
N PHE A 103 1.79 -18.90 -5.60
CA PHE A 103 1.16 -18.16 -4.52
C PHE A 103 -0.34 -18.42 -4.42
N TYR A 104 -0.84 -18.35 -3.19
CA TYR A 104 -2.26 -18.20 -2.92
C TYR A 104 -2.60 -16.70 -2.82
N HIS A 105 -3.51 -16.21 -3.65
CA HIS A 105 -3.95 -14.82 -3.59
C HIS A 105 -5.08 -14.69 -2.56
N LEU A 106 -4.77 -14.05 -1.44
CA LEU A 106 -5.72 -13.65 -0.40
C LEU A 106 -6.07 -12.18 -0.62
N GLY A 107 -7.20 -11.93 -1.26
CA GLY A 107 -7.61 -10.56 -1.59
C GLY A 107 -8.77 -10.48 -2.56
N PRO A 108 -9.31 -9.27 -2.77
CA PRO A 108 -10.44 -9.02 -3.63
C PRO A 108 -10.05 -9.09 -5.11
N GLN A 109 -11.03 -9.33 -5.97
CA GLN A 109 -10.84 -9.37 -7.43
C GLN A 109 -10.39 -8.02 -8.02
N LYS A 110 -10.74 -6.92 -7.38
CA LYS A 110 -10.31 -5.58 -7.79
C LYS A 110 -8.79 -5.37 -7.76
N ASP A 111 -8.04 -6.22 -7.03
CA ASP A 111 -6.58 -6.15 -6.94
C ASP A 111 -5.87 -7.11 -7.94
N LYS A 112 -6.62 -7.65 -8.91
CA LYS A 112 -6.08 -8.57 -9.94
C LYS A 112 -4.95 -7.97 -10.78
N ASP A 113 -4.91 -6.65 -10.95
CA ASP A 113 -3.86 -5.94 -11.68
C ASP A 113 -2.47 -6.12 -11.04
N LEU A 114 -2.39 -6.41 -9.72
CA LEU A 114 -1.14 -6.76 -9.06
C LEU A 114 -0.54 -8.08 -9.55
N ILE A 115 -1.40 -9.02 -9.92
CA ILE A 115 -0.98 -10.37 -10.36
C ILE A 115 -1.01 -10.53 -11.88
N GLU A 116 -1.25 -9.45 -12.63
CA GLU A 116 -1.23 -9.45 -14.09
C GLU A 116 0.12 -9.97 -14.61
N GLY A 117 0.07 -10.98 -15.48
CA GLY A 117 1.24 -11.70 -15.99
C GLY A 117 1.78 -12.82 -15.07
N PHE A 118 1.19 -13.01 -13.89
CA PHE A 118 1.54 -14.08 -12.94
C PHE A 118 0.36 -15.02 -12.64
N GLU A 119 -0.75 -14.92 -13.37
CA GLU A 119 -1.98 -15.66 -13.10
C GLU A 119 -1.76 -17.17 -13.07
N LYS A 120 -0.86 -17.68 -13.94
CA LYS A 120 -0.47 -19.09 -14.00
C LYS A 120 0.24 -19.59 -12.73
N ASN A 121 0.75 -18.69 -11.92
CA ASN A 121 1.43 -19.00 -10.66
C ASN A 121 0.46 -19.01 -9.47
N LYS A 122 -0.77 -18.54 -9.67
CA LYS A 122 -1.84 -18.58 -8.65
C LYS A 122 -2.30 -20.03 -8.45
N THR A 123 -2.39 -20.44 -7.18
CA THR A 123 -2.78 -21.83 -6.83
C THR A 123 -3.51 -21.87 -5.49
N SER A 124 -3.89 -23.06 -5.03
CA SER A 124 -4.54 -23.23 -3.72
C SER A 124 -3.53 -23.12 -2.57
N LEU A 125 -4.03 -22.95 -1.33
CA LEU A 125 -3.22 -22.86 -0.12
C LEU A 125 -2.33 -24.09 0.09
N GLU A 126 -2.80 -25.28 -0.32
CA GLU A 126 -2.07 -26.54 -0.14
C GLU A 126 -0.86 -26.68 -1.07
N LYS A 127 -0.85 -25.91 -2.17
CA LYS A 127 0.15 -26.05 -3.25
C LYS A 127 1.01 -24.81 -3.43
N CYS A 128 0.79 -23.77 -2.64
CA CYS A 128 1.52 -22.51 -2.77
C CYS A 128 2.84 -22.52 -1.98
N ASP A 129 3.78 -21.72 -2.45
CA ASP A 129 5.04 -21.45 -1.75
C ASP A 129 4.86 -20.35 -0.70
N PHE A 130 3.93 -19.41 -0.94
CA PHE A 130 3.62 -18.29 -0.05
C PHE A 130 2.19 -17.78 -0.26
N ILE A 131 1.72 -16.97 0.69
CA ILE A 131 0.42 -16.28 0.63
C ILE A 131 0.66 -14.83 0.21
N LEU A 132 0.03 -14.39 -0.90
CA LEU A 132 0.01 -13.00 -1.33
C LEU A 132 -1.28 -12.34 -0.81
N CYS A 133 -1.15 -11.52 0.24
CA CYS A 133 -2.28 -10.87 0.88
C CYS A 133 -2.39 -9.41 0.40
N THR A 134 -3.46 -9.11 -0.34
CA THR A 134 -3.79 -7.75 -0.82
C THR A 134 -4.98 -7.15 -0.08
N GLY A 135 -5.78 -7.97 0.60
CA GLY A 135 -6.97 -7.52 1.32
C GLY A 135 -7.90 -8.68 1.68
N LEU A 136 -9.13 -8.33 2.00
CA LEU A 136 -10.20 -9.29 2.28
C LEU A 136 -10.96 -9.63 0.99
N PHE A 137 -11.69 -10.74 0.97
CA PHE A 137 -12.56 -11.10 -0.15
C PHE A 137 -13.75 -10.15 -0.26
N GLU A 138 -14.30 -9.98 -1.47
CA GLU A 138 -15.35 -8.97 -1.73
C GLU A 138 -16.74 -9.36 -1.21
N ASN A 139 -17.04 -10.66 -1.12
CA ASN A 139 -18.41 -11.17 -0.97
C ASN A 139 -18.65 -11.94 0.34
N GLU A 140 -17.77 -11.84 1.30
CA GLU A 140 -17.90 -12.56 2.56
C GLU A 140 -18.38 -11.60 3.66
N GLU A 141 -19.30 -12.03 4.51
CA GLU A 141 -19.50 -11.39 5.81
C GLU A 141 -18.17 -11.43 6.55
N ILE A 142 -17.51 -10.26 6.61
CA ILE A 142 -16.09 -10.14 6.84
C ILE A 142 -15.84 -10.19 8.34
N SER A 143 -15.85 -11.40 8.87
CA SER A 143 -15.33 -11.70 10.19
C SER A 143 -13.86 -12.10 10.04
N LEU A 144 -12.96 -11.43 10.77
CA LEU A 144 -11.56 -11.86 10.86
C LEU A 144 -11.43 -13.33 11.32
N ASP A 145 -12.42 -13.87 12.00
CA ASP A 145 -12.43 -15.26 12.45
C ASP A 145 -12.56 -16.26 11.31
N TYR A 146 -13.24 -15.90 10.21
CA TYR A 146 -13.22 -16.70 8.99
C TYR A 146 -11.80 -16.90 8.47
N TYR A 147 -11.04 -15.80 8.35
CA TYR A 147 -9.66 -15.85 7.87
C TYR A 147 -8.71 -16.55 8.83
N LYS A 148 -8.90 -16.40 10.14
CA LYS A 148 -8.15 -17.18 11.14
C LYS A 148 -8.35 -18.67 10.95
N LYS A 149 -9.61 -19.13 10.76
CA LYS A 149 -9.93 -20.53 10.50
C LYS A 149 -9.29 -21.01 9.19
N LEU A 150 -9.40 -20.23 8.12
CA LEU A 150 -8.82 -20.52 6.81
C LEU A 150 -7.30 -20.70 6.90
N LEU A 151 -6.61 -19.79 7.61
CA LEU A 151 -5.14 -19.69 7.60
C LEU A 151 -4.46 -20.50 8.70
N LYS A 152 -5.20 -20.97 9.72
CA LYS A 152 -4.64 -21.64 10.92
C LYS A 152 -3.69 -22.79 10.59
N LYS A 153 -3.99 -23.58 9.55
CA LYS A 153 -3.17 -24.73 9.14
C LYS A 153 -1.93 -24.37 8.32
N TYR A 154 -1.82 -23.11 7.90
CA TYR A 154 -0.82 -22.64 6.93
C TYR A 154 0.19 -21.65 7.52
N THR A 155 0.31 -21.59 8.85
CA THR A 155 1.23 -20.68 9.55
C THR A 155 2.72 -20.94 9.28
N LYS A 156 3.05 -22.08 8.69
CA LYS A 156 4.41 -22.37 8.20
C LYS A 156 4.76 -21.65 6.90
N LEU A 157 3.74 -21.25 6.12
CA LEU A 157 3.94 -20.44 4.92
C LEU A 157 4.31 -19.01 5.33
N LYS A 158 5.04 -18.32 4.44
CA LYS A 158 5.27 -16.89 4.56
C LYS A 158 4.08 -16.13 3.95
N MET A 159 3.62 -15.06 4.61
CA MET A 159 2.64 -14.14 4.03
C MET A 159 3.34 -12.87 3.57
N ILE A 160 3.05 -12.46 2.35
CA ILE A 160 3.46 -11.18 1.76
C ILE A 160 2.26 -10.24 1.88
N CYS A 161 2.36 -9.23 2.74
CA CYS A 161 1.30 -8.24 2.94
C CYS A 161 1.61 -6.99 2.13
N THR A 162 0.73 -6.67 1.18
CA THR A 162 0.91 -5.54 0.24
C THR A 162 0.21 -4.26 0.69
N ASN A 163 -0.46 -4.26 1.83
CA ASN A 163 -1.05 -3.09 2.47
C ASN A 163 -0.99 -3.26 3.99
N PRO A 164 -0.01 -2.65 4.69
CA PRO A 164 0.13 -2.77 6.14
C PRO A 164 -0.97 -2.11 6.97
N ASP A 165 -1.80 -1.25 6.38
CA ASP A 165 -2.87 -0.57 7.11
C ASP A 165 -3.84 -1.59 7.70
N LEU A 166 -4.28 -1.34 8.93
CA LEU A 166 -5.25 -2.23 9.61
C LEU A 166 -6.66 -1.95 9.13
N ILE A 167 -7.01 -0.67 9.03
CA ILE A 167 -8.32 -0.19 8.60
C ILE A 167 -8.15 1.03 7.70
N VAL A 168 -9.14 1.26 6.85
CA VAL A 168 -9.28 2.49 6.08
C VAL A 168 -10.69 3.04 6.27
N HIS A 169 -10.80 4.36 6.32
CA HIS A 169 -12.08 5.04 6.35
C HIS A 169 -12.51 5.41 4.93
N ARG A 170 -13.72 4.99 4.55
CA ARG A 170 -14.36 5.39 3.30
C ARG A 170 -15.69 6.07 3.66
N GLY A 171 -15.68 7.40 3.68
CA GLY A 171 -16.79 8.16 4.23
C GLY A 171 -16.96 7.87 5.73
N SER A 172 -18.16 7.44 6.14
CA SER A 172 -18.48 7.06 7.53
C SER A 172 -18.18 5.59 7.88
N GLN A 173 -17.78 4.79 6.90
CA GLN A 173 -17.54 3.35 7.10
C GLN A 173 -16.05 3.07 7.28
N SER A 174 -15.75 2.13 8.19
CA SER A 174 -14.40 1.59 8.37
C SER A 174 -14.32 0.20 7.75
N GLU A 175 -13.32 -0.01 6.90
CA GLU A 175 -13.06 -1.28 6.23
C GLU A 175 -11.71 -1.84 6.70
N TYR A 176 -11.65 -3.16 6.95
CA TYR A 176 -10.40 -3.83 7.22
C TYR A 176 -9.51 -3.85 5.97
N CYS A 177 -8.20 -3.68 6.18
CA CYS A 177 -7.17 -3.82 5.16
C CYS A 177 -6.37 -5.11 5.33
N ALA A 178 -5.47 -5.40 4.40
CA ALA A 178 -4.61 -6.59 4.44
C ALA A 178 -3.79 -6.69 5.73
N GLY A 179 -3.38 -5.55 6.31
CA GLY A 179 -2.66 -5.51 7.58
C GLY A 179 -3.41 -6.15 8.74
N SER A 180 -4.74 -6.07 8.78
CA SER A 180 -5.54 -6.76 9.80
C SER A 180 -5.45 -8.29 9.67
N LEU A 181 -5.44 -8.82 8.45
CA LEU A 181 -5.24 -10.24 8.18
C LEU A 181 -3.81 -10.68 8.54
N ALA A 182 -2.83 -9.87 8.15
CA ALA A 182 -1.42 -10.11 8.43
C ALA A 182 -1.15 -10.15 9.94
N LEU A 183 -1.69 -9.20 10.71
CA LEU A 183 -1.59 -9.17 12.17
C LEU A 183 -2.28 -10.40 12.81
N ALA A 184 -3.45 -10.81 12.30
CA ALA A 184 -4.11 -12.02 12.78
C ALA A 184 -3.28 -13.27 12.48
N PHE A 185 -2.62 -13.33 11.32
CA PHE A 185 -1.74 -14.43 10.93
C PHE A 185 -0.49 -14.51 11.82
N GLU A 186 0.15 -13.38 12.14
CA GLU A 186 1.28 -13.31 13.09
C GLU A 186 0.88 -13.79 14.49
N LYS A 187 -0.30 -13.37 14.99
CA LYS A 187 -0.80 -13.83 16.30
C LYS A 187 -1.03 -15.35 16.36
N MET A 188 -1.19 -16.01 15.21
CA MET A 188 -1.27 -17.46 15.12
C MET A 188 0.10 -18.14 14.94
N GLY A 189 1.20 -17.38 14.97
CA GLY A 189 2.57 -17.88 14.78
C GLY A 189 3.06 -17.85 13.33
N GLY A 190 2.33 -17.21 12.41
CA GLY A 190 2.75 -17.04 11.03
C GLY A 190 3.85 -15.98 10.88
N LYS A 191 4.58 -16.01 9.76
CA LYS A 191 5.60 -15.01 9.41
C LYS A 191 5.09 -14.13 8.29
N VAL A 192 5.17 -12.81 8.48
CA VAL A 192 4.73 -11.82 7.50
C VAL A 192 5.90 -10.96 7.03
N VAL A 193 5.91 -10.63 5.74
CA VAL A 193 6.74 -9.58 5.15
C VAL A 193 5.80 -8.48 4.70
N TYR A 194 6.01 -7.29 5.23
CA TYR A 194 5.18 -6.12 4.95
C TYR A 194 5.83 -5.25 3.88
N PHE A 195 5.08 -4.96 2.82
CA PHE A 195 5.42 -3.96 1.82
C PHE A 195 4.51 -2.76 1.98
N GLY A 196 5.07 -1.67 2.46
CA GLY A 196 4.33 -0.43 2.70
C GLY A 196 4.82 0.31 3.92
N LYS A 197 4.36 1.55 4.08
CA LYS A 197 4.66 2.39 5.25
C LYS A 197 4.11 1.74 6.52
N PRO A 198 4.83 1.73 7.65
CA PRO A 198 6.14 2.36 7.91
C PRO A 198 7.34 1.43 7.68
N TYR A 199 7.19 0.32 6.98
CA TYR A 199 8.24 -0.67 6.79
C TYR A 199 9.27 -0.22 5.76
N PRO A 200 10.56 -0.59 5.92
CA PRO A 200 11.65 -0.07 5.09
C PRO A 200 11.58 -0.48 3.63
N GLU A 201 10.92 -1.59 3.30
CA GLU A 201 10.85 -2.15 1.96
C GLU A 201 10.35 -1.14 0.93
N ILE A 202 9.27 -0.39 1.24
CA ILE A 202 8.73 0.60 0.30
C ILE A 202 9.67 1.80 0.11
N TYR A 203 10.37 2.23 1.17
CA TYR A 203 11.28 3.36 1.09
C TYR A 203 12.55 3.03 0.30
N ASN A 204 13.07 1.80 0.42
CA ASN A 204 14.26 1.36 -0.28
C ASN A 204 14.12 1.39 -1.81
N PHE A 205 12.88 1.33 -2.32
CA PHE A 205 12.60 1.48 -3.76
C PHE A 205 12.46 2.95 -4.19
N CYS A 206 12.33 3.89 -3.25
CA CYS A 206 12.13 5.32 -3.52
C CYS A 206 13.42 6.14 -3.45
N ILE A 207 14.50 5.56 -2.98
CA ILE A 207 15.84 6.17 -2.82
C ILE A 207 16.77 5.67 -3.95
#